data_90d3b2001547119cc5d5b57ff755e810
#
_entry.id   90d3b2001547119cc5d5b57ff755e810
#
_cell.length_a   1.000
_cell.length_b   1.000
_cell.length_c   1.000
_cell.angle_alpha   90.00
_cell.angle_beta   90.00
_cell.angle_gamma   90.00
#
_symmetry.space_group_name_H-M   'P 1'
#
loop_
_entity.id
_entity.type
_entity.pdbx_description
1 polymer ?
#
loop_
_entity_poly.entity_id
_entity_poly.type
_entity_poly.pdbx_seq_one_letter_code
_entity_poly.pdbx_strand_id
1 'polypeptide(L)'
;FERSLNRLQLDYVDLYLIHQPYGDVHGAWRAMEELQQAGKIRAIGVSNFHPDRLADLIAFNKVAPAVNQIEVNPFNQQLHAVPWNQSHGIQPEAWAPFAEGKNGLFQHPVLTAIGQKYGKSVGQVVLRWIFQRGIISLAKSVRKERMAENINILDFELSAEDMLQIAALDTATSAFFSHRDPAMVEWLTGRKLDV
;
A
#
# COMPACT_ATOMS: atom_id res chain seq x y z
N PHE A 1 -19.99 -1.45 -7.95
CA PHE A 1 -19.90 -2.40 -6.83
C PHE A 1 -20.63 -3.71 -7.14
N GLU A 2 -21.93 -3.69 -7.46
CA GLU A 2 -22.75 -4.91 -7.72
C GLU A 2 -22.13 -5.79 -8.81
N ARG A 3 -21.60 -5.19 -9.87
CA ARG A 3 -20.90 -5.93 -10.93
C ARG A 3 -19.64 -6.64 -10.39
N SER A 4 -18.92 -6.04 -9.45
CA SER A 4 -17.75 -6.66 -8.80
C SER A 4 -18.16 -7.88 -7.98
N LEU A 5 -19.23 -7.78 -7.16
CA LEU A 5 -19.76 -8.92 -6.42
C LEU A 5 -20.18 -10.06 -7.36
N ASN A 6 -20.92 -9.75 -8.41
CA ASN A 6 -21.37 -10.75 -9.37
C ASN A 6 -20.21 -11.46 -10.06
N ARG A 7 -19.14 -10.73 -10.44
CA ARG A 7 -17.95 -11.32 -11.06
C ARG A 7 -17.13 -12.17 -10.09
N LEU A 8 -17.08 -11.77 -8.83
CA LEU A 8 -16.40 -12.50 -7.77
C LEU A 8 -17.22 -13.68 -7.25
N GLN A 9 -18.51 -13.75 -7.56
CA GLN A 9 -19.47 -14.73 -7.02
C GLN A 9 -19.52 -14.67 -5.48
N LEU A 10 -19.56 -13.45 -4.92
CA LEU A 10 -19.60 -13.19 -3.49
C LEU A 10 -20.84 -12.38 -3.12
N ASP A 11 -21.29 -12.54 -1.88
CA ASP A 11 -22.40 -11.76 -1.32
C ASP A 11 -21.92 -10.47 -0.63
N TYR A 12 -20.65 -10.42 -0.24
CA TYR A 12 -19.98 -9.26 0.37
C TYR A 12 -18.49 -9.26 0.02
N VAL A 13 -17.81 -8.14 0.31
CA VAL A 13 -16.34 -8.05 0.28
C VAL A 13 -15.82 -7.58 1.63
N ASP A 14 -14.63 -8.04 2.01
CA ASP A 14 -13.99 -7.65 3.28
C ASP A 14 -13.43 -6.23 3.22
N LEU A 15 -12.87 -5.84 2.09
CA LEU A 15 -12.30 -4.50 1.88
C LEU A 15 -12.63 -3.99 0.48
N TYR A 16 -13.09 -2.73 0.41
CA TYR A 16 -13.33 -2.03 -0.85
C TYR A 16 -12.66 -0.66 -0.81
N LEU A 17 -11.91 -0.31 -1.87
CA LEU A 17 -11.07 0.89 -1.89
C LEU A 17 -11.47 1.85 -3.01
N ILE A 18 -11.40 3.16 -2.73
CA ILE A 18 -11.23 4.17 -3.79
C ILE A 18 -9.80 4.08 -4.28
N HIS A 19 -9.60 3.67 -5.54
CA HIS A 19 -8.28 3.37 -6.11
C HIS A 19 -7.43 4.63 -6.33
N GLN A 20 -8.04 5.75 -6.72
CA GLN A 20 -7.34 6.99 -7.05
C GLN A 20 -8.00 8.19 -6.36
N PRO A 21 -7.23 9.18 -5.89
CA PRO A 21 -7.74 10.33 -5.13
C PRO A 21 -8.34 11.43 -6.03
N TYR A 22 -9.05 11.05 -7.09
CA TYR A 22 -9.56 11.97 -8.12
C TYR A 22 -11.07 11.84 -8.33
N GLY A 23 -11.67 12.90 -8.89
CA GLY A 23 -13.10 12.97 -9.21
C GLY A 23 -13.97 13.21 -7.96
N ASP A 24 -15.20 12.71 -8.00
CA ASP A 24 -16.14 12.84 -6.87
C ASP A 24 -15.85 11.82 -5.77
N VAL A 25 -14.73 12.02 -5.08
CA VAL A 25 -14.29 11.16 -3.98
C VAL A 25 -15.31 11.12 -2.84
N HIS A 26 -15.86 12.28 -2.45
CA HIS A 26 -16.82 12.35 -1.35
C HIS A 26 -18.15 11.69 -1.67
N GLY A 27 -18.65 11.82 -2.90
CA GLY A 27 -19.84 11.11 -3.35
C GLY A 27 -19.64 9.60 -3.38
N ALA A 28 -18.50 9.14 -3.93
CA ALA A 28 -18.12 7.73 -3.91
C ALA A 28 -17.98 7.19 -2.48
N TRP A 29 -17.38 7.97 -1.56
CA TRP A 29 -17.21 7.58 -0.18
C TRP A 29 -18.54 7.38 0.54
N ARG A 30 -19.48 8.33 0.40
CA ARG A 30 -20.83 8.20 0.99
C ARG A 30 -21.56 6.96 0.47
N ALA A 31 -21.47 6.66 -0.82
CA ALA A 31 -22.05 5.42 -1.36
C ALA A 31 -21.41 4.16 -0.75
N MET A 32 -20.09 4.18 -0.48
CA MET A 32 -19.41 3.08 0.20
C MET A 32 -19.83 2.96 1.67
N GLU A 33 -20.06 4.06 2.38
CA GLU A 33 -20.62 4.06 3.74
C GLU A 33 -22.01 3.39 3.78
N GLU A 34 -22.89 3.68 2.81
CA GLU A 34 -24.20 3.05 2.70
C GLU A 34 -24.08 1.54 2.45
N LEU A 35 -23.17 1.11 1.57
CA LEU A 35 -22.90 -0.30 1.31
C LEU A 35 -22.30 -1.02 2.53
N GLN A 36 -21.50 -0.34 3.32
CA GLN A 36 -20.97 -0.86 4.58
C GLN A 36 -22.08 -1.04 5.62
N GLN A 37 -22.95 -0.05 5.77
CA GLN A 37 -24.12 -0.14 6.64
C GLN A 37 -25.06 -1.29 6.23
N ALA A 38 -25.20 -1.54 4.94
CA ALA A 38 -25.98 -2.65 4.40
C ALA A 38 -25.31 -4.02 4.56
N GLY A 39 -24.10 -4.09 5.14
CA GLY A 39 -23.34 -5.32 5.36
C GLY A 39 -22.70 -5.91 4.10
N LYS A 40 -22.72 -5.18 2.98
CA LYS A 40 -22.12 -5.61 1.72
C LYS A 40 -20.60 -5.39 1.65
N ILE A 41 -20.09 -4.49 2.49
CA ILE A 41 -18.64 -4.22 2.65
C ILE A 41 -18.33 -4.25 4.14
N ARG A 42 -17.30 -4.95 4.56
CA ARG A 42 -16.86 -4.98 5.97
C ARG A 42 -16.01 -3.76 6.34
N ALA A 43 -15.07 -3.40 5.46
CA ALA A 43 -14.19 -2.26 5.66
C ALA A 43 -14.06 -1.45 4.36
N ILE A 44 -14.14 -0.13 4.48
CA ILE A 44 -13.92 0.79 3.38
C ILE A 44 -12.59 1.51 3.54
N GLY A 45 -11.89 1.75 2.44
CA GLY A 45 -10.58 2.37 2.45
C GLY A 45 -10.30 3.14 1.18
N VAL A 46 -9.08 3.62 1.08
CA VAL A 46 -8.61 4.43 -0.03
C VAL A 46 -7.24 3.98 -0.51
N SER A 47 -6.81 4.46 -1.67
CA SER A 47 -5.47 4.24 -2.19
C SER A 47 -4.90 5.54 -2.75
N ASN A 48 -3.59 5.76 -2.50
CA ASN A 48 -2.83 6.91 -2.97
C ASN A 48 -3.28 8.27 -2.40
N PHE A 49 -3.95 8.26 -1.25
CA PHE A 49 -4.33 9.49 -0.57
C PHE A 49 -3.17 10.01 0.28
N HIS A 50 -2.80 11.25 0.07
CA HIS A 50 -1.88 11.97 0.95
C HIS A 50 -2.59 12.42 2.23
N PRO A 51 -1.87 12.75 3.32
CA PRO A 51 -2.48 13.15 4.60
C PRO A 51 -3.48 14.30 4.53
N ASP A 52 -3.24 15.29 3.68
CA ASP A 52 -4.18 16.40 3.45
C ASP A 52 -5.51 15.94 2.85
N ARG A 53 -5.48 14.99 1.92
CA ARG A 53 -6.69 14.42 1.31
C ARG A 53 -7.44 13.50 2.27
N LEU A 54 -6.72 12.79 3.13
CA LEU A 54 -7.31 11.99 4.20
C LEU A 54 -7.98 12.86 5.25
N ALA A 55 -7.31 13.94 5.66
CA ALA A 55 -7.88 14.90 6.62
C ALA A 55 -9.18 15.51 6.08
N ASP A 56 -9.22 15.90 4.80
CA ASP A 56 -10.41 16.38 4.12
C ASP A 56 -11.52 15.33 4.10
N LEU A 57 -11.21 14.09 3.71
CA LEU A 57 -12.17 13.00 3.66
C LEU A 57 -12.78 12.70 5.04
N ILE A 58 -11.97 12.67 6.09
CA ILE A 58 -12.40 12.41 7.47
C ILE A 58 -13.26 13.57 7.99
N ALA A 59 -12.90 14.80 7.70
CA ALA A 59 -13.61 15.98 8.21
C ALA A 59 -15.06 16.10 7.68
N PHE A 60 -15.33 15.58 6.48
CA PHE A 60 -16.60 15.77 5.79
C PHE A 60 -17.43 14.49 5.60
N ASN A 61 -17.00 13.37 6.19
CA ASN A 61 -17.73 12.10 6.13
C ASN A 61 -17.82 11.45 7.52
N LYS A 62 -18.68 10.44 7.67
CA LYS A 62 -18.99 9.82 8.97
C LYS A 62 -18.00 8.72 9.37
N VAL A 63 -17.45 8.04 8.38
CA VAL A 63 -16.55 6.90 8.58
C VAL A 63 -15.16 7.27 8.09
N ALA A 64 -14.14 7.08 8.94
CA ALA A 64 -12.74 7.20 8.53
C ALA A 64 -12.32 5.99 7.70
N PRO A 65 -11.37 6.12 6.75
CA PRO A 65 -10.82 4.99 6.03
C PRO A 65 -10.18 3.98 6.99
N ALA A 66 -10.50 2.68 6.83
CA ALA A 66 -9.84 1.62 7.58
C ALA A 66 -8.40 1.38 7.06
N VAL A 67 -8.20 1.56 5.76
CA VAL A 67 -6.92 1.31 5.06
C VAL A 67 -6.61 2.47 4.11
N ASN A 68 -5.33 2.82 4.01
CA ASN A 68 -4.80 3.62 2.90
C ASN A 68 -3.66 2.85 2.24
N GLN A 69 -3.88 2.41 1.00
CA GLN A 69 -2.90 1.67 0.22
C GLN A 69 -2.02 2.64 -0.57
N ILE A 70 -0.73 2.73 -0.23
CA ILE A 70 0.23 3.68 -0.81
C ILE A 70 1.51 2.98 -1.25
N GLU A 71 2.29 3.60 -2.16
CA GLU A 71 3.61 3.09 -2.49
C GLU A 71 4.52 3.12 -1.25
N VAL A 72 5.01 1.94 -0.82
CA VAL A 72 6.05 1.85 0.22
C VAL A 72 7.06 0.81 -0.17
N ASN A 73 8.32 1.24 -0.30
CA ASN A 73 9.48 0.39 -0.55
C ASN A 73 10.73 1.04 0.07
N PRO A 74 11.90 0.39 0.10
CA PRO A 74 13.11 0.95 0.72
C PRO A 74 13.56 2.31 0.18
N PHE A 75 13.20 2.66 -1.06
CA PHE A 75 13.59 3.93 -1.69
C PHE A 75 12.51 5.02 -1.59
N ASN A 76 11.27 4.64 -1.24
CA ASN A 76 10.15 5.54 -0.99
C ASN A 76 9.42 5.09 0.28
N GLN A 77 9.95 5.51 1.43
CA GLN A 77 9.55 4.95 2.73
C GLN A 77 8.32 5.61 3.35
N GLN A 78 7.83 6.70 2.74
CA GLN A 78 6.67 7.43 3.23
C GLN A 78 6.78 7.85 4.70
N LEU A 79 7.94 8.41 5.08
CA LEU A 79 8.28 8.74 6.47
C LEU A 79 7.30 9.74 7.13
N HIS A 80 6.53 10.47 6.33
CA HIS A 80 5.47 11.36 6.81
C HIS A 80 4.09 10.71 6.74
N ALA A 81 3.74 10.10 5.61
CA ALA A 81 2.40 9.57 5.39
C ALA A 81 2.09 8.34 6.27
N VAL A 82 3.03 7.41 6.44
CA VAL A 82 2.82 6.20 7.25
C VAL A 82 2.53 6.54 8.71
N PRO A 83 3.36 7.33 9.44
CA PRO A 83 3.04 7.70 10.82
C PRO A 83 1.74 8.50 10.95
N TRP A 84 1.43 9.37 9.99
CA TRP A 84 0.19 10.13 10.00
C TRP A 84 -1.02 9.19 9.90
N ASN A 85 -1.01 8.22 8.98
CA ASN A 85 -2.08 7.22 8.87
C ASN A 85 -2.24 6.46 10.20
N GLN A 86 -1.16 5.93 10.75
CA GLN A 86 -1.18 5.15 11.99
C GLN A 86 -1.71 5.96 13.17
N SER A 87 -1.32 7.24 13.32
CA SER A 87 -1.82 8.11 14.39
C SER A 87 -3.31 8.45 14.28
N HIS A 88 -3.91 8.25 13.11
CA HIS A 88 -5.34 8.46 12.86
C HIS A 88 -6.13 7.14 12.76
N GLY A 89 -5.54 6.01 13.18
CA GLY A 89 -6.19 4.71 13.16
C GLY A 89 -6.41 4.13 11.75
N ILE A 90 -5.71 4.67 10.74
CA ILE A 90 -5.76 4.18 9.36
C ILE A 90 -4.60 3.21 9.15
N GLN A 91 -4.90 1.98 8.74
CA GLN A 91 -3.88 0.97 8.47
C GLN A 91 -3.17 1.26 7.14
N PRO A 92 -1.84 1.52 7.14
CA PRO A 92 -1.09 1.63 5.90
C PRO A 92 -0.94 0.26 5.24
N GLU A 93 -1.12 0.23 3.92
CA GLU A 93 -0.89 -0.94 3.08
C GLU A 93 0.05 -0.56 1.93
N ALA A 94 1.09 -1.38 1.71
CA ALA A 94 2.14 -1.09 0.75
C ALA A 94 1.86 -1.75 -0.60
N TRP A 95 1.62 -0.97 -1.66
CA TRP A 95 1.77 -1.47 -3.01
C TRP A 95 3.23 -1.29 -3.48
N ALA A 96 3.64 -2.08 -4.47
CA ALA A 96 5.00 -2.15 -4.99
C ALA A 96 6.11 -2.22 -3.90
N PRO A 97 6.01 -3.17 -2.94
CA PRO A 97 7.02 -3.31 -1.87
C PRO A 97 8.42 -3.55 -2.43
N PHE A 98 8.52 -4.09 -3.62
CA PHE A 98 9.79 -4.36 -4.32
C PHE A 98 10.14 -3.30 -5.40
N ALA A 99 9.44 -2.15 -5.44
CA ALA A 99 9.62 -1.13 -6.48
C ALA A 99 9.63 -1.71 -7.91
N GLU A 100 8.95 -2.85 -8.15
CA GLU A 100 9.00 -3.65 -9.40
C GLU A 100 10.42 -3.99 -9.87
N GLY A 101 11.36 -4.12 -8.93
CA GLY A 101 12.77 -4.39 -9.22
C GLY A 101 13.56 -3.19 -9.72
N LYS A 102 12.95 -2.01 -9.79
CA LYS A 102 13.64 -0.77 -10.18
C LYS A 102 14.74 -0.42 -9.18
N ASN A 103 15.64 0.44 -9.60
CA ASN A 103 16.80 0.92 -8.83
C ASN A 103 17.69 -0.21 -8.29
N GLY A 104 17.68 -1.37 -8.95
CA GLY A 104 18.51 -2.52 -8.58
C GLY A 104 18.16 -3.11 -7.22
N LEU A 105 16.90 -2.99 -6.76
CA LEU A 105 16.46 -3.38 -5.41
C LEU A 105 16.95 -4.77 -5.00
N PHE A 106 16.80 -5.77 -5.86
CA PHE A 106 17.16 -7.15 -5.53
C PHE A 106 18.67 -7.43 -5.47
N GLN A 107 19.50 -6.51 -5.99
CA GLN A 107 20.96 -6.56 -5.98
C GLN A 107 21.57 -5.45 -5.11
N HIS A 108 20.75 -4.69 -4.38
CA HIS A 108 21.23 -3.57 -3.57
C HIS A 108 22.16 -4.06 -2.45
N PRO A 109 23.41 -3.52 -2.34
CA PRO A 109 24.43 -4.06 -1.45
C PRO A 109 23.99 -4.16 0.01
N VAL A 110 23.35 -3.10 0.55
CA VAL A 110 22.84 -3.07 1.93
C VAL A 110 21.80 -4.16 2.15
N LEU A 111 20.79 -4.27 1.27
CA LEU A 111 19.73 -5.28 1.41
C LEU A 111 20.27 -6.70 1.27
N THR A 112 21.26 -6.90 0.39
CA THR A 112 21.93 -8.18 0.20
C THR A 112 22.73 -8.58 1.43
N ALA A 113 23.50 -7.65 2.01
CA ALA A 113 24.29 -7.90 3.23
C ALA A 113 23.38 -8.26 4.41
N ILE A 114 22.26 -7.54 4.59
CA ILE A 114 21.26 -7.86 5.62
C ILE A 114 20.67 -9.26 5.34
N GLY A 115 20.31 -9.57 4.11
CA GLY A 115 19.78 -10.89 3.75
C GLY A 115 20.78 -12.03 4.10
N GLN A 116 22.04 -11.86 3.78
CA GLN A 116 23.10 -12.82 4.11
C GLN A 116 23.21 -13.06 5.63
N LYS A 117 23.12 -12.00 6.44
CA LYS A 117 23.16 -12.08 7.91
C LYS A 117 22.10 -13.02 8.49
N TYR A 118 20.91 -13.05 7.87
CA TYR A 118 19.78 -13.85 8.34
C TYR A 118 19.51 -15.11 7.50
N GLY A 119 20.31 -15.38 6.45
CA GLY A 119 20.04 -16.44 5.50
C GLY A 119 18.74 -16.25 4.72
N LYS A 120 18.38 -15.00 4.42
CA LYS A 120 17.13 -14.59 3.77
C LYS A 120 17.40 -13.90 2.44
N SER A 121 16.43 -13.97 1.54
CA SER A 121 16.48 -13.19 0.30
C SER A 121 16.22 -11.70 0.55
N VAL A 122 16.63 -10.85 -0.39
CA VAL A 122 16.32 -9.42 -0.37
C VAL A 122 14.81 -9.19 -0.29
N GLY A 123 14.00 -10.00 -1.00
CA GLY A 123 12.54 -9.92 -0.93
C GLY A 123 12.02 -10.13 0.49
N GLN A 124 12.52 -11.15 1.19
CA GLN A 124 12.14 -11.42 2.59
C GLN A 124 12.59 -10.30 3.54
N VAL A 125 13.78 -9.74 3.35
CA VAL A 125 14.26 -8.58 4.12
C VAL A 125 13.32 -7.39 3.96
N VAL A 126 12.95 -7.05 2.73
CA VAL A 126 12.04 -5.93 2.45
C VAL A 126 10.66 -6.17 3.07
N LEU A 127 10.10 -7.36 2.91
CA LEU A 127 8.79 -7.67 3.49
C LEU A 127 8.83 -7.68 5.02
N ARG A 128 9.89 -8.19 5.63
CA ARG A 128 10.08 -8.13 7.09
C ARG A 128 10.22 -6.70 7.59
N TRP A 129 10.96 -5.85 6.88
CA TRP A 129 11.08 -4.43 7.18
C TRP A 129 9.72 -3.70 7.14
N ILE A 130 8.90 -3.95 6.10
CA ILE A 130 7.54 -3.41 6.00
C ILE A 130 6.68 -3.89 7.18
N PHE A 131 6.73 -5.18 7.48
CA PHE A 131 5.99 -5.79 8.59
C PHE A 131 6.37 -5.18 9.94
N GLN A 132 7.66 -5.01 10.24
CA GLN A 132 8.13 -4.41 11.50
C GLN A 132 7.75 -2.93 11.65
N ARG A 133 7.41 -2.25 10.55
CA ARG A 133 6.85 -0.89 10.56
C ARG A 133 5.33 -0.86 10.74
N GLY A 134 4.68 -2.01 10.97
CA GLY A 134 3.22 -2.10 11.11
C GLY A 134 2.47 -1.81 9.81
N ILE A 135 3.05 -2.13 8.66
CA ILE A 135 2.48 -1.91 7.33
C ILE A 135 2.11 -3.27 6.71
N ILE A 136 0.92 -3.39 6.16
CA ILE A 136 0.53 -4.56 5.36
C ILE A 136 1.23 -4.48 4.00
N SER A 137 1.76 -5.59 3.49
CA SER A 137 2.43 -5.60 2.18
C SER A 137 1.70 -6.43 1.14
N LEU A 138 1.55 -5.89 -0.06
CA LEU A 138 0.99 -6.59 -1.21
C LEU A 138 2.12 -7.02 -2.16
N ALA A 139 2.58 -8.25 -1.99
CA ALA A 139 3.66 -8.83 -2.79
C ALA A 139 3.08 -9.81 -3.82
N LYS A 140 2.86 -9.36 -5.05
CA LYS A 140 2.31 -10.17 -6.14
C LYS A 140 3.37 -11.15 -6.67
N SER A 141 3.00 -12.40 -6.82
CA SER A 141 3.77 -13.38 -7.59
C SER A 141 2.84 -14.37 -8.30
N VAL A 142 3.32 -14.91 -9.42
CA VAL A 142 2.70 -16.05 -10.12
C VAL A 142 3.52 -17.33 -9.92
N ARG A 143 4.65 -17.25 -9.21
CA ARG A 143 5.55 -18.37 -8.92
C ARG A 143 5.27 -18.86 -7.52
N LYS A 144 4.91 -20.16 -7.41
CA LYS A 144 4.56 -20.81 -6.14
C LYS A 144 5.68 -20.68 -5.10
N GLU A 145 6.94 -20.88 -5.53
CA GLU A 145 8.12 -20.79 -4.66
C GLU A 145 8.26 -19.38 -4.06
N ARG A 146 8.04 -18.33 -4.89
CA ARG A 146 8.10 -16.95 -4.41
C ARG A 146 6.93 -16.60 -3.49
N MET A 147 5.75 -17.17 -3.71
CA MET A 147 4.62 -16.96 -2.78
C MET A 147 4.94 -17.57 -1.41
N ALA A 148 5.51 -18.77 -1.38
CA ALA A 148 5.96 -19.42 -0.14
C ALA A 148 7.11 -18.65 0.52
N GLU A 149 8.06 -18.13 -0.26
CA GLU A 149 9.15 -17.28 0.22
C GLU A 149 8.63 -15.97 0.84
N ASN A 150 7.71 -15.30 0.15
CA ASN A 150 7.16 -14.01 0.60
C ASN A 150 6.41 -14.10 1.93
N ILE A 151 5.75 -15.22 2.24
CA ILE A 151 5.07 -15.39 3.52
C ILE A 151 6.02 -15.86 4.64
N ASN A 152 7.18 -16.42 4.29
CA ASN A 152 8.15 -16.93 5.27
C ASN A 152 9.07 -15.82 5.80
N ILE A 153 8.49 -14.86 6.50
CA ILE A 153 9.17 -13.68 7.06
C ILE A 153 9.01 -13.54 8.57
N LEU A 154 8.34 -14.48 9.23
CA LEU A 154 8.02 -14.40 10.65
C LEU A 154 9.04 -15.11 11.55
N ASP A 155 9.98 -15.84 10.98
CA ASP A 155 11.00 -16.65 11.67
C ASP A 155 12.31 -15.89 11.92
N PHE A 156 12.39 -14.60 11.61
CA PHE A 156 13.53 -13.73 11.91
C PHE A 156 13.06 -12.30 12.17
N GLU A 157 13.94 -11.49 12.75
CA GLU A 157 13.69 -10.09 13.07
C GLU A 157 14.90 -9.23 12.67
N LEU A 158 14.64 -8.12 11.99
CA LEU A 158 15.67 -7.13 11.67
C LEU A 158 16.04 -6.35 12.91
N SER A 159 17.33 -6.23 13.17
CA SER A 159 17.85 -5.43 14.29
C SER A 159 17.59 -3.92 14.07
N ALA A 160 17.68 -3.13 15.14
CA ALA A 160 17.59 -1.68 15.06
C ALA A 160 18.63 -1.08 14.08
N GLU A 161 19.83 -1.67 14.04
CA GLU A 161 20.88 -1.27 13.09
C GLU A 161 20.46 -1.56 11.63
N ASP A 162 19.92 -2.76 11.35
CA ASP A 162 19.43 -3.10 10.02
C ASP A 162 18.30 -2.16 9.57
N MET A 163 17.37 -1.84 10.49
CA MET A 163 16.30 -0.88 10.24
C MET A 163 16.85 0.51 9.91
N LEU A 164 17.88 0.97 10.59
CA LEU A 164 18.56 2.25 10.30
C LEU A 164 19.29 2.23 8.95
N GLN A 165 19.97 1.12 8.62
CA GLN A 165 20.62 0.97 7.31
C GLN A 165 19.60 1.01 6.17
N ILE A 166 18.44 0.38 6.33
CA ILE A 166 17.36 0.46 5.34
C ILE A 166 16.77 1.87 5.32
N ALA A 167 16.60 2.53 6.47
CA ALA A 167 16.09 3.89 6.54
C ALA A 167 16.96 4.88 5.74
N ALA A 168 18.26 4.67 5.70
CA ALA A 168 19.21 5.50 4.93
C ALA A 168 19.05 5.37 3.40
N LEU A 169 18.26 4.41 2.90
CA LEU A 169 18.02 4.22 1.47
C LEU A 169 16.89 5.11 0.92
N ASP A 170 16.14 5.79 1.80
CA ASP A 170 15.00 6.60 1.38
C ASP A 170 15.44 7.76 0.48
N THR A 171 14.83 7.85 -0.67
CA THR A 171 14.99 8.99 -1.60
C THR A 171 13.79 9.94 -1.56
N ALA A 172 12.75 9.57 -0.81
CA ALA A 172 11.46 10.26 -0.75
C ALA A 172 10.83 10.50 -2.14
N THR A 173 11.17 9.64 -3.09
CA THR A 173 10.75 9.78 -4.49
C THR A 173 10.11 8.49 -4.98
N SER A 174 8.94 8.61 -5.62
CA SER A 174 8.26 7.47 -6.24
C SER A 174 9.12 6.88 -7.37
N ALA A 175 9.21 5.56 -7.43
CA ALA A 175 9.80 4.85 -8.55
C ALA A 175 8.91 4.88 -9.81
N PHE A 176 7.69 5.41 -9.72
CA PHE A 176 6.68 5.41 -10.78
C PHE A 176 6.29 6.82 -11.20
N PHE A 177 5.49 7.51 -10.39
CA PHE A 177 5.03 8.88 -10.64
C PHE A 177 4.45 9.50 -9.36
N SER A 178 4.23 10.80 -9.38
CA SER A 178 3.52 11.50 -8.29
C SER A 178 2.03 11.61 -8.60
N HIS A 179 1.19 11.18 -7.67
CA HIS A 179 -0.27 11.38 -7.73
C HIS A 179 -0.68 12.86 -7.57
N ARG A 180 0.27 13.75 -7.29
CA ARG A 180 0.07 15.20 -7.22
C ARG A 180 0.53 15.93 -8.49
N ASP A 181 1.13 15.21 -9.44
CA ASP A 181 1.51 15.78 -10.73
C ASP A 181 0.27 15.97 -11.61
N PRO A 182 -0.07 17.21 -12.01
CA PRO A 182 -1.22 17.48 -12.86
C PRO A 182 -1.23 16.66 -14.16
N ALA A 183 -0.08 16.47 -14.78
CA ALA A 183 0.04 15.68 -16.01
C ALA A 183 -0.35 14.20 -15.78
N MET A 184 0.00 13.65 -14.61
CA MET A 184 -0.40 12.29 -14.24
C MET A 184 -1.89 12.20 -13.91
N VAL A 185 -2.47 13.24 -13.30
CA VAL A 185 -3.91 13.31 -13.06
C VAL A 185 -4.67 13.30 -14.38
N GLU A 186 -4.27 14.14 -15.34
CA GLU A 186 -4.87 14.19 -16.68
C GLU A 186 -4.76 12.84 -17.41
N TRP A 187 -3.58 12.23 -17.37
CA TRP A 187 -3.35 10.92 -17.99
C TRP A 187 -4.19 9.82 -17.35
N LEU A 188 -4.26 9.73 -16.01
CA LEU A 188 -5.03 8.70 -15.31
C LEU A 188 -6.54 8.86 -15.52
N THR A 189 -7.05 10.10 -15.50
CA THR A 189 -8.48 10.38 -15.67
C THR A 189 -8.94 10.25 -17.12
N GLY A 190 -8.03 10.45 -18.08
CA GLY A 190 -8.29 10.25 -19.51
C GLY A 190 -8.33 8.78 -19.96
N ARG A 191 -7.89 7.83 -19.12
CA ARG A 191 -7.87 6.40 -19.47
C ARG A 191 -9.29 5.84 -19.51
N LYS A 192 -9.61 5.18 -20.61
CA LYS A 192 -10.79 4.31 -20.69
C LYS A 192 -10.43 2.93 -20.19
N LEU A 193 -11.10 2.46 -19.16
CA LEU A 193 -10.95 1.10 -18.65
C LEU A 193 -12.09 0.25 -19.22
N ASP A 194 -11.75 -0.87 -19.85
CA ASP A 194 -12.73 -1.89 -20.22
C ASP A 194 -13.10 -2.68 -18.95
N VAL A 195 -14.15 -2.23 -18.27
CA VAL A 195 -14.65 -2.79 -17.01
C VAL A 195 -16.05 -3.38 -17.17
#